data_29dc1ef47136bf739378c7d6d7ed7629
#
_entry.id   29dc1ef47136bf739378c7d6d7ed7629
#
_cell.length_a   1.000
_cell.length_b   1.000
_cell.length_c   1.000
_cell.angle_alpha   90.00
_cell.angle_beta   90.00
_cell.angle_gamma   90.00
#
_symmetry.space_group_name_H-M   'P 1'
#
loop_
_entity.id
_entity.type
_entity.pdbx_description
1 polymer ?
#
loop_
_entity_poly.entity_id
_entity_poly.type
_entity_poly.pdbx_seq_one_letter_code
_entity_poly.pdbx_strand_id
1 'polypeptide(L)'
;MAKQDPQLTQQLADDCESHFAELTSRGITPYDIDARPEKINLFGYVKALAIWLWALIWMFGLVTWGAIAGNYVPYKSNGLLSWVMKKQAVDSSVLGSIKVLSAVVFFPLWWVLASAFMTWSLLDASSPINSLLLSHWLLEGITQLPSVLVFTVFLLWWPISARIHLKLYARLLRGWRDVKRWNIWKDEDTDWSSLVERQRVLAARLVETGSGLVLPGDGDWVDPPTGMDDSSVVKLRVS
;
A
#
# COMPACT_ATOMS: atom_id res chain seq x y z
N MET A 1 15.11 35.16 18.49
CA MET A 1 15.54 33.99 17.69
C MET A 1 16.75 33.39 18.40
N ALA A 2 16.56 32.27 19.09
CA ALA A 2 17.67 31.53 19.66
C ALA A 2 18.50 30.99 18.50
N LYS A 3 19.77 31.40 18.40
CA LYS A 3 20.71 30.79 17.45
C LYS A 3 20.84 29.32 17.84
N GLN A 4 20.30 28.43 17.01
CA GLN A 4 20.56 26.99 17.16
C GLN A 4 22.07 26.78 17.05
N ASP A 5 22.62 26.08 18.03
CA ASP A 5 24.03 25.70 18.01
C ASP A 5 24.22 24.67 16.89
N PRO A 6 24.96 24.99 15.81
CA PRO A 6 25.15 24.10 14.68
C PRO A 6 25.84 22.79 15.09
N GLN A 7 26.63 22.80 16.17
CA GLN A 7 27.28 21.59 16.69
C GLN A 7 26.27 20.64 17.32
N LEU A 8 25.29 21.15 18.03
CA LEU A 8 24.25 20.33 18.67
C LEU A 8 23.33 19.68 17.63
N THR A 9 23.02 20.40 16.54
CA THR A 9 22.23 19.87 15.44
C THR A 9 23.00 18.76 14.69
N GLN A 10 24.31 18.95 14.47
CA GLN A 10 25.14 17.93 13.83
C GLN A 10 25.27 16.68 14.71
N GLN A 11 25.50 16.84 16.00
CA GLN A 11 25.53 15.70 16.93
C GLN A 11 24.24 14.90 16.93
N LEU A 12 23.09 15.59 16.92
CA LEU A 12 21.79 14.93 16.87
C LEU A 12 21.58 14.16 15.56
N ALA A 13 22.04 14.72 14.43
CA ALA A 13 22.01 14.03 13.14
C ALA A 13 22.87 12.76 13.15
N ASP A 14 24.09 12.85 13.67
CA ASP A 14 25.02 11.72 13.78
C ASP A 14 24.47 10.62 14.72
N ASP A 15 23.85 11.01 15.84
CA ASP A 15 23.19 10.09 16.78
C ASP A 15 22.01 9.36 16.12
N CYS A 16 21.20 10.09 15.34
CA CYS A 16 20.09 9.51 14.59
C CYS A 16 20.59 8.54 13.51
N GLU A 17 21.60 8.93 12.73
CA GLU A 17 22.18 8.08 11.68
C GLU A 17 22.76 6.80 12.28
N SER A 18 23.51 6.91 13.38
CA SER A 18 24.05 5.75 14.13
C SER A 18 22.95 4.81 14.60
N HIS A 19 21.85 5.36 15.16
CA HIS A 19 20.72 4.56 15.61
C HIS A 19 20.00 3.86 14.45
N PHE A 20 19.77 4.57 13.35
CA PHE A 20 19.18 3.97 12.14
C PHE A 20 20.07 2.90 11.51
N ALA A 21 21.38 3.11 11.48
CA ALA A 21 22.32 2.11 10.98
C ALA A 21 22.28 0.83 11.83
N GLU A 22 22.24 0.96 13.16
CA GLU A 22 22.08 -0.18 14.08
C GLU A 22 20.77 -0.94 13.83
N LEU A 23 19.64 -0.23 13.76
CA LEU A 23 18.33 -0.85 13.48
C LEU A 23 18.33 -1.57 12.14
N THR A 24 18.86 -0.93 11.10
CA THR A 24 18.91 -1.48 9.75
C THR A 24 19.76 -2.75 9.69
N SER A 25 20.91 -2.77 10.39
CA SER A 25 21.79 -3.96 10.45
C SER A 25 21.09 -5.18 11.06
N ARG A 26 20.13 -4.96 11.95
CA ARG A 26 19.31 -6.00 12.58
C ARG A 26 17.98 -6.27 11.85
N GLY A 27 17.68 -5.54 10.77
CA GLY A 27 16.41 -5.63 10.06
C GLY A 27 15.21 -5.12 10.86
N ILE A 28 15.44 -4.27 11.85
CA ILE A 28 14.45 -3.67 12.74
C ILE A 28 14.12 -2.27 12.20
N THR A 29 12.86 -1.87 12.30
CA THR A 29 12.44 -0.49 12.02
C THR A 29 12.04 0.22 13.31
N PRO A 30 12.10 1.56 13.39
CA PRO A 30 11.61 2.30 14.55
C PRO A 30 10.16 1.93 14.93
N TYR A 31 9.34 1.65 13.92
CA TYR A 31 7.96 1.19 14.11
C TYR A 31 7.86 -0.17 14.83
N ASP A 32 8.85 -1.03 14.68
CA ASP A 32 8.87 -2.35 15.31
C ASP A 32 9.18 -2.21 16.81
N ILE A 33 9.94 -1.18 17.20
CA ILE A 33 10.22 -0.85 18.60
C ILE A 33 8.95 -0.33 19.29
N ASP A 34 8.27 0.65 18.68
CA ASP A 34 7.06 1.26 19.23
C ASP A 34 5.88 0.27 19.34
N ALA A 35 5.80 -0.66 18.40
CA ALA A 35 4.73 -1.66 18.34
C ALA A 35 4.98 -2.87 19.25
N ARG A 36 6.15 -2.96 19.93
CA ARG A 36 6.50 -4.12 20.74
C ARG A 36 5.63 -4.20 21.99
N PRO A 37 4.93 -5.32 22.23
CA PRO A 37 4.15 -5.51 23.44
C PRO A 37 5.08 -5.71 24.65
N GLU A 38 4.66 -5.25 25.82
CA GLU A 38 5.41 -5.45 27.07
C GLU A 38 5.68 -6.94 27.36
N LYS A 39 4.72 -7.80 27.02
CA LYS A 39 4.84 -9.25 27.16
C LYS A 39 4.67 -9.93 25.81
N ILE A 40 5.72 -10.60 25.37
CA ILE A 40 5.68 -11.45 24.17
C ILE A 40 4.97 -12.75 24.55
N ASN A 41 3.82 -13.03 23.92
CA ASN A 41 3.06 -14.25 24.16
C ASN A 41 2.79 -15.00 22.84
N LEU A 42 2.75 -16.32 22.93
CA LEU A 42 2.50 -17.19 21.77
C LEU A 42 1.13 -16.89 21.11
N PHE A 43 0.14 -16.50 21.91
CA PHE A 43 -1.20 -16.20 21.41
C PHE A 43 -1.21 -15.04 20.39
N GLY A 44 -0.42 -13.98 20.63
CA GLY A 44 -0.26 -12.88 19.70
C GLY A 44 0.30 -13.31 18.37
N TYR A 45 1.31 -14.18 18.38
CA TYR A 45 1.90 -14.76 17.17
C TYR A 45 0.91 -15.61 16.39
N VAL A 46 0.22 -16.53 17.07
CA VAL A 46 -0.80 -17.41 16.45
C VAL A 46 -1.93 -16.57 15.84
N LYS A 47 -2.38 -15.52 16.53
CA LYS A 47 -3.38 -14.58 16.02
C LYS A 47 -2.92 -13.88 14.74
N ALA A 48 -1.69 -13.34 14.72
CA ALA A 48 -1.11 -12.69 13.54
C ALA A 48 -1.01 -13.66 12.35
N LEU A 49 -0.53 -14.88 12.60
CA LEU A 49 -0.42 -15.95 11.61
C LEU A 49 -1.80 -16.35 11.08
N ALA A 50 -2.79 -16.51 11.94
CA ALA A 50 -4.16 -16.87 11.55
C ALA A 50 -4.81 -15.79 10.66
N ILE A 51 -4.63 -14.51 10.99
CA ILE A 51 -5.12 -13.38 10.19
C ILE A 51 -4.44 -13.36 8.81
N TRP A 52 -3.14 -13.61 8.77
CA TRP A 52 -2.38 -13.66 7.53
C TRP A 52 -2.82 -14.82 6.64
N LEU A 53 -2.92 -16.04 7.19
CA LEU A 53 -3.38 -17.22 6.47
C LEU A 53 -4.82 -17.06 5.96
N TRP A 54 -5.70 -16.50 6.79
CA TRP A 54 -7.07 -16.21 6.38
C TRP A 54 -7.11 -15.24 5.19
N ALA A 55 -6.36 -14.14 5.25
CA ALA A 55 -6.26 -13.20 4.14
C ALA A 55 -5.67 -13.85 2.88
N LEU A 56 -4.69 -14.74 3.03
CA LEU A 56 -4.08 -15.49 1.94
C LEU A 56 -5.10 -16.41 1.24
N ILE A 57 -5.88 -17.19 2.01
CA ILE A 57 -6.89 -18.10 1.46
C ILE A 57 -7.92 -17.32 0.63
N TRP A 58 -8.45 -16.21 1.18
CA TRP A 58 -9.41 -15.39 0.45
C TRP A 58 -8.80 -14.68 -0.75
N MET A 59 -7.52 -14.37 -0.71
CA MET A 59 -6.82 -13.73 -1.81
C MET A 59 -6.67 -14.65 -3.03
N PHE A 60 -6.51 -15.95 -2.84
CA PHE A 60 -6.42 -16.93 -3.95
C PHE A 60 -7.80 -17.39 -4.46
N GLY A 61 -8.89 -16.96 -3.84
CA GLY A 61 -10.25 -17.35 -4.20
C GLY A 61 -10.90 -16.48 -5.29
N LEU A 62 -12.22 -16.58 -5.37
CA LEU A 62 -13.09 -15.94 -6.37
C LEU A 62 -12.90 -14.41 -6.46
N VAL A 63 -12.54 -13.76 -5.34
CA VAL A 63 -12.31 -12.31 -5.29
C VAL A 63 -11.13 -11.89 -6.16
N THR A 64 -10.03 -12.64 -6.11
CA THR A 64 -8.84 -12.34 -6.94
C THR A 64 -9.12 -12.57 -8.41
N TRP A 65 -9.81 -13.66 -8.76
CA TRP A 65 -10.21 -13.90 -10.15
C TRP A 65 -11.10 -12.78 -10.67
N GLY A 66 -12.10 -12.34 -9.90
CA GLY A 66 -12.94 -11.20 -10.26
C GLY A 66 -12.14 -9.90 -10.39
N ALA A 67 -11.21 -9.65 -9.46
CA ALA A 67 -10.37 -8.46 -9.51
C ALA A 67 -9.44 -8.45 -10.74
N ILE A 68 -8.83 -9.59 -11.08
CA ILE A 68 -7.95 -9.73 -12.25
C ILE A 68 -8.78 -9.60 -13.54
N ALA A 69 -9.81 -10.42 -13.73
CA ALA A 69 -10.61 -10.42 -14.95
C ALA A 69 -11.29 -9.06 -15.21
N GLY A 70 -11.80 -8.42 -14.14
CA GLY A 70 -12.49 -7.14 -14.28
C GLY A 70 -11.58 -5.91 -14.37
N ASN A 71 -10.30 -6.00 -13.95
CA ASN A 71 -9.50 -4.79 -13.83
C ASN A 71 -8.12 -4.87 -14.48
N TYR A 72 -7.62 -6.06 -14.81
CA TYR A 72 -6.27 -6.23 -15.39
C TYR A 72 -6.15 -5.55 -16.75
N VAL A 73 -7.12 -5.74 -17.64
CA VAL A 73 -7.08 -5.17 -19.00
C VAL A 73 -7.10 -3.65 -18.97
N PRO A 74 -8.06 -2.97 -18.30
CA PRO A 74 -8.05 -1.51 -18.23
C PRO A 74 -6.81 -0.95 -17.51
N TYR A 75 -6.29 -1.65 -16.49
CA TYR A 75 -5.06 -1.27 -15.84
C TYR A 75 -3.86 -1.29 -16.80
N LYS A 76 -3.70 -2.36 -17.58
CA LYS A 76 -2.63 -2.49 -18.58
C LYS A 76 -2.79 -1.48 -19.72
N SER A 77 -4.03 -1.25 -20.18
CA SER A 77 -4.32 -0.24 -21.21
C SER A 77 -3.96 1.16 -20.75
N ASN A 78 -4.29 1.50 -19.51
CA ASN A 78 -3.91 2.78 -18.91
C ASN A 78 -2.38 2.91 -18.75
N GLY A 79 -1.71 1.83 -18.36
CA GLY A 79 -0.26 1.76 -18.28
C GLY A 79 0.42 1.96 -19.64
N LEU A 80 -0.08 1.30 -20.67
CA LEU A 80 0.42 1.43 -22.03
C LEU A 80 0.24 2.87 -22.57
N LEU A 81 -0.95 3.45 -22.37
CA LEU A 81 -1.20 4.84 -22.74
C LEU A 81 -0.21 5.79 -22.05
N SER A 82 0.00 5.60 -20.75
CA SER A 82 0.95 6.40 -19.99
C SER A 82 2.38 6.27 -20.50
N TRP A 83 2.78 5.06 -20.90
CA TRP A 83 4.11 4.81 -21.46
C TRP A 83 4.29 5.49 -22.83
N VAL A 84 3.27 5.44 -23.71
CA VAL A 84 3.28 6.13 -25.01
C VAL A 84 3.41 7.64 -24.81
N MET A 85 2.59 8.21 -23.91
CA MET A 85 2.60 9.64 -23.64
C MET A 85 3.94 10.12 -23.03
N LYS A 86 4.53 9.31 -22.15
CA LYS A 86 5.87 9.60 -21.60
C LYS A 86 6.94 9.63 -22.70
N LYS A 87 6.86 8.78 -23.71
CA LYS A 87 7.76 8.81 -24.87
C LYS A 87 7.61 10.07 -25.72
N GLN A 88 6.44 10.69 -25.71
CA GLN A 88 6.15 11.95 -26.41
C GLN A 88 6.56 13.18 -25.60
N ALA A 89 7.35 13.01 -24.53
CA ALA A 89 7.82 14.09 -23.64
C ALA A 89 6.69 14.95 -23.02
N VAL A 90 5.53 14.34 -22.75
CA VAL A 90 4.44 15.00 -22.06
C VAL A 90 4.82 15.24 -20.62
N ASP A 91 4.53 16.45 -20.11
CA ASP A 91 4.81 16.86 -18.73
C ASP A 91 4.20 15.87 -17.72
N SER A 92 4.90 15.63 -16.62
CA SER A 92 4.49 14.72 -15.56
C SER A 92 3.15 15.09 -14.91
N SER A 93 2.84 16.38 -14.81
CA SER A 93 1.56 16.90 -14.29
C SER A 93 0.39 16.54 -15.20
N VAL A 94 0.57 16.70 -16.52
CA VAL A 94 -0.42 16.34 -17.54
C VAL A 94 -0.60 14.82 -17.60
N LEU A 95 0.49 14.05 -17.47
CA LEU A 95 0.46 12.60 -17.47
C LEU A 95 -0.43 12.04 -16.34
N GLY A 96 -0.39 12.65 -15.15
CA GLY A 96 -1.26 12.29 -14.03
C GLY A 96 -2.74 12.45 -14.38
N SER A 97 -3.11 13.60 -14.94
CA SER A 97 -4.49 13.90 -15.35
C SER A 97 -5.00 12.95 -16.44
N ILE A 98 -4.17 12.63 -17.43
CA ILE A 98 -4.51 11.68 -18.50
C ILE A 98 -4.74 10.28 -17.93
N LYS A 99 -3.94 9.83 -16.97
CA LYS A 99 -4.14 8.53 -16.30
C LYS A 99 -5.49 8.44 -15.60
N VAL A 100 -5.90 9.49 -14.92
CA VAL A 100 -7.20 9.54 -14.23
C VAL A 100 -8.33 9.54 -15.25
N LEU A 101 -8.26 10.41 -16.27
CA LEU A 101 -9.30 10.51 -17.30
C LEU A 101 -9.45 9.20 -18.08
N SER A 102 -8.36 8.58 -18.50
CA SER A 102 -8.39 7.30 -19.20
C SER A 102 -8.94 6.18 -18.33
N ALA A 103 -8.64 6.17 -17.02
CA ALA A 103 -9.20 5.19 -16.11
C ALA A 103 -10.72 5.32 -16.00
N VAL A 104 -11.25 6.55 -15.91
CA VAL A 104 -12.70 6.80 -15.87
C VAL A 104 -13.42 6.26 -17.10
N VAL A 105 -12.76 6.18 -18.25
CA VAL A 105 -13.33 5.64 -19.49
C VAL A 105 -13.09 4.13 -19.61
N PHE A 106 -11.86 3.68 -19.44
CA PHE A 106 -11.49 2.28 -19.72
C PHE A 106 -12.09 1.29 -18.74
N PHE A 107 -12.21 1.63 -17.46
CA PHE A 107 -12.75 0.68 -16.48
C PHE A 107 -14.24 0.41 -16.70
N PRO A 108 -15.14 1.41 -16.79
CA PRO A 108 -16.56 1.15 -17.05
C PRO A 108 -16.80 0.44 -18.39
N LEU A 109 -16.10 0.87 -19.46
CA LEU A 109 -16.21 0.22 -20.76
C LEU A 109 -15.85 -1.26 -20.70
N TRP A 110 -14.73 -1.58 -20.05
CA TRP A 110 -14.30 -2.95 -19.87
C TRP A 110 -15.27 -3.76 -19.02
N TRP A 111 -15.80 -3.19 -17.93
CA TRP A 111 -16.78 -3.89 -17.08
C TRP A 111 -18.05 -4.26 -17.86
N VAL A 112 -18.53 -3.38 -18.73
CA VAL A 112 -19.65 -3.68 -19.61
C VAL A 112 -19.31 -4.83 -20.56
N LEU A 113 -18.16 -4.75 -21.25
CA LEU A 113 -17.71 -5.79 -22.18
C LEU A 113 -17.48 -7.14 -21.48
N ALA A 114 -16.80 -7.13 -20.36
CA ALA A 114 -16.53 -8.33 -19.56
C ALA A 114 -17.82 -8.94 -19.02
N SER A 115 -18.78 -8.12 -18.58
CA SER A 115 -20.09 -8.60 -18.12
C SER A 115 -20.91 -9.22 -19.25
N ALA A 116 -20.91 -8.58 -20.43
CA ALA A 116 -21.58 -9.13 -21.60
C ALA A 116 -20.97 -10.47 -22.02
N PHE A 117 -19.63 -10.55 -22.05
CA PHE A 117 -18.91 -11.78 -22.37
C PHE A 117 -19.19 -12.90 -21.36
N MET A 118 -19.13 -12.61 -20.05
CA MET A 118 -19.41 -13.60 -19.00
C MET A 118 -20.86 -14.06 -19.04
N THR A 119 -21.81 -13.13 -19.24
CA THR A 119 -23.22 -13.48 -19.36
C THR A 119 -23.46 -14.39 -20.57
N TRP A 120 -22.93 -14.03 -21.72
CA TRP A 120 -23.01 -14.87 -22.91
C TRP A 120 -22.38 -16.25 -22.65
N SER A 121 -21.17 -16.30 -22.12
CA SER A 121 -20.45 -17.56 -21.86
C SER A 121 -21.14 -18.49 -20.85
N LEU A 122 -21.89 -17.94 -19.89
CA LEU A 122 -22.65 -18.74 -18.92
C LEU A 122 -23.99 -19.22 -19.44
N LEU A 123 -24.65 -18.43 -20.29
CA LEU A 123 -25.97 -18.78 -20.85
C LEU A 123 -25.87 -19.64 -22.13
N ASP A 124 -24.71 -19.64 -22.79
CA ASP A 124 -24.45 -20.46 -23.93
C ASP A 124 -23.97 -21.87 -23.49
N ALA A 125 -24.85 -22.87 -23.69
CA ALA A 125 -24.57 -24.25 -23.33
C ALA A 125 -23.34 -24.84 -24.08
N SER A 126 -22.97 -24.27 -25.25
CA SER A 126 -21.81 -24.68 -26.02
C SER A 126 -20.48 -24.11 -25.53
N SER A 127 -20.52 -23.17 -24.59
CA SER A 127 -19.33 -22.49 -24.09
C SER A 127 -18.46 -23.44 -23.25
N PRO A 128 -17.12 -23.54 -23.53
CA PRO A 128 -16.23 -24.33 -22.73
C PRO A 128 -16.09 -23.81 -21.28
N ILE A 129 -16.43 -22.55 -21.05
CA ILE A 129 -16.42 -21.94 -19.72
C ILE A 129 -17.55 -22.52 -18.85
N ASN A 130 -18.67 -22.85 -19.49
CA ASN A 130 -19.81 -23.47 -18.82
C ASN A 130 -19.45 -24.82 -18.19
N SER A 131 -18.67 -25.64 -18.89
CA SER A 131 -18.23 -26.96 -18.40
C SER A 131 -17.11 -26.89 -17.35
N LEU A 132 -16.35 -25.79 -17.32
CA LEU A 132 -15.15 -25.65 -16.46
C LEU A 132 -15.45 -24.99 -15.09
N LEU A 133 -16.41 -24.10 -15.00
CA LEU A 133 -16.54 -23.18 -13.86
C LEU A 133 -17.56 -23.57 -12.81
N LEU A 134 -18.53 -24.43 -13.10
CA LEU A 134 -19.66 -24.64 -12.18
C LEU A 134 -20.10 -26.11 -12.09
N SER A 135 -20.40 -26.53 -10.89
CA SER A 135 -21.12 -27.78 -10.66
C SER A 135 -22.51 -27.70 -11.30
N HIS A 136 -22.98 -28.81 -11.84
CA HIS A 136 -24.19 -28.92 -12.65
C HIS A 136 -25.44 -28.22 -12.07
N TRP A 137 -25.61 -28.27 -10.75
CA TRP A 137 -26.74 -27.67 -10.05
C TRP A 137 -26.69 -26.11 -10.00
N LEU A 138 -25.47 -25.52 -9.92
CA LEU A 138 -25.31 -24.07 -9.96
C LEU A 138 -25.58 -23.49 -11.35
N LEU A 139 -25.17 -24.22 -12.38
CA LEU A 139 -25.45 -23.86 -13.78
C LEU A 139 -26.94 -23.85 -14.06
N GLU A 140 -27.65 -24.89 -13.63
CA GLU A 140 -29.11 -25.01 -13.80
C GLU A 140 -29.87 -23.84 -13.15
N GLY A 141 -29.42 -23.40 -11.95
CA GLY A 141 -29.96 -22.22 -11.30
C GLY A 141 -29.66 -20.91 -12.02
N ILE A 142 -28.47 -20.75 -12.58
CA ILE A 142 -28.06 -19.52 -13.29
C ILE A 142 -28.73 -19.40 -14.68
N THR A 143 -28.86 -20.51 -15.41
CA THR A 143 -29.50 -20.50 -16.74
C THR A 143 -30.99 -20.19 -16.71
N GLN A 144 -31.64 -20.37 -15.56
CA GLN A 144 -33.02 -19.98 -15.32
C GLN A 144 -33.21 -18.47 -15.06
N LEU A 145 -32.11 -17.75 -14.76
CA LEU A 145 -32.18 -16.31 -14.48
C LEU A 145 -32.25 -15.49 -15.78
N PRO A 146 -32.98 -14.36 -15.75
CA PRO A 146 -32.99 -13.41 -16.87
C PRO A 146 -31.56 -12.93 -17.16
N SER A 147 -31.18 -12.92 -18.45
CA SER A 147 -29.84 -12.50 -18.87
C SER A 147 -29.44 -11.11 -18.37
N VAL A 148 -30.39 -10.20 -18.27
CA VAL A 148 -30.19 -8.84 -17.71
C VAL A 148 -29.77 -8.91 -16.25
N LEU A 149 -30.33 -9.84 -15.47
CA LEU A 149 -29.98 -9.99 -14.07
C LEU A 149 -28.54 -10.55 -13.93
N VAL A 150 -28.19 -11.57 -14.70
CA VAL A 150 -26.84 -12.14 -14.73
C VAL A 150 -25.82 -11.07 -15.15
N PHE A 151 -26.10 -10.31 -16.18
CA PHE A 151 -25.27 -9.18 -16.61
C PHE A 151 -25.07 -8.14 -15.51
N THR A 152 -26.14 -7.75 -14.84
CA THR A 152 -26.09 -6.75 -13.77
C THR A 152 -25.25 -7.23 -12.59
N VAL A 153 -25.38 -8.51 -12.21
CA VAL A 153 -24.56 -9.11 -11.14
C VAL A 153 -23.07 -9.02 -11.48
N PHE A 154 -22.68 -9.38 -12.71
CA PHE A 154 -21.28 -9.25 -13.13
C PHE A 154 -20.83 -7.79 -13.18
N LEU A 155 -21.64 -6.90 -13.70
CA LEU A 155 -21.32 -5.47 -13.79
C LEU A 155 -21.02 -4.87 -12.41
N LEU A 156 -21.76 -5.26 -11.40
CA LEU A 156 -21.52 -4.85 -10.02
C LEU A 156 -20.36 -5.61 -9.35
N TRP A 157 -20.14 -6.85 -9.77
CA TRP A 157 -19.08 -7.69 -9.19
C TRP A 157 -17.67 -7.15 -9.43
N TRP A 158 -17.37 -6.62 -10.63
CA TRP A 158 -16.03 -6.15 -10.97
C TRP A 158 -15.50 -5.06 -10.04
N PRO A 159 -16.19 -3.95 -9.82
CA PRO A 159 -15.73 -2.92 -8.87
C PRO A 159 -15.74 -3.40 -7.42
N ILE A 160 -16.70 -4.23 -7.04
CA ILE A 160 -16.79 -4.79 -5.69
C ILE A 160 -15.61 -5.72 -5.42
N SER A 161 -15.33 -6.66 -6.32
CA SER A 161 -14.19 -7.59 -6.20
C SER A 161 -12.85 -6.88 -6.13
N ALA A 162 -12.65 -5.83 -6.96
CA ALA A 162 -11.45 -5.00 -6.91
C ALA A 162 -11.27 -4.33 -5.53
N ARG A 163 -12.35 -3.75 -5.00
CA ARG A 163 -12.32 -3.10 -3.68
C ARG A 163 -12.03 -4.09 -2.54
N ILE A 164 -12.63 -5.26 -2.60
CA ILE A 164 -12.39 -6.33 -1.62
C ILE A 164 -10.94 -6.82 -1.74
N HIS A 165 -10.45 -7.04 -2.97
CA HIS A 165 -9.09 -7.47 -3.22
C HIS A 165 -8.06 -6.49 -2.64
N LEU A 166 -8.22 -5.19 -2.87
CA LEU A 166 -7.32 -4.17 -2.31
C LEU A 166 -7.31 -4.19 -0.77
N LYS A 167 -8.47 -4.39 -0.13
CA LYS A 167 -8.56 -4.51 1.33
C LYS A 167 -7.88 -5.78 1.83
N LEU A 168 -8.06 -6.91 1.13
CA LEU A 168 -7.41 -8.18 1.47
C LEU A 168 -5.90 -8.09 1.29
N TYR A 169 -5.44 -7.46 0.21
CA TYR A 169 -4.02 -7.21 -0.03
C TYR A 169 -3.38 -6.37 1.08
N ALA A 170 -4.04 -5.28 1.49
CA ALA A 170 -3.58 -4.47 2.60
C ALA A 170 -3.55 -5.24 3.94
N ARG A 171 -4.49 -6.17 4.16
CA ARG A 171 -4.48 -7.06 5.33
C ARG A 171 -3.37 -8.10 5.25
N LEU A 172 -3.14 -8.66 4.07
CA LEU A 172 -2.06 -9.63 3.83
C LEU A 172 -0.70 -9.02 4.13
N LEU A 173 -0.44 -7.80 3.61
CA LEU A 173 0.81 -7.10 3.87
C LEU A 173 1.00 -6.72 5.34
N ARG A 174 -0.08 -6.30 6.01
CA ARG A 174 -0.03 -6.01 7.45
C ARG A 174 0.22 -7.28 8.25
N GLY A 175 -0.55 -8.34 8.00
CA GLY A 175 -0.37 -9.62 8.68
C GLY A 175 1.03 -10.21 8.49
N TRP A 176 1.60 -10.09 7.28
CA TRP A 176 2.98 -10.50 7.02
C TRP A 176 4.00 -9.70 7.82
N ARG A 177 3.82 -8.37 7.91
CA ARG A 177 4.67 -7.52 8.75
C ARG A 177 4.56 -7.89 10.22
N ASP A 178 3.35 -8.15 10.69
CA ASP A 178 3.13 -8.56 12.08
C ASP A 178 3.79 -9.92 12.39
N VAL A 179 3.69 -10.89 11.50
CA VAL A 179 4.39 -12.19 11.63
C VAL A 179 5.91 -11.99 11.66
N LYS A 180 6.46 -11.15 10.77
CA LYS A 180 7.89 -10.81 10.79
C LYS A 180 8.31 -10.15 12.09
N ARG A 181 7.53 -9.19 12.58
CA ARG A 181 7.77 -8.50 13.86
C ARG A 181 7.85 -9.48 15.03
N TRP A 182 6.90 -10.41 15.11
CA TRP A 182 6.91 -11.42 16.16
C TRP A 182 8.18 -12.29 16.13
N ASN A 183 8.72 -12.59 14.95
CA ASN A 183 9.99 -13.31 14.84
C ASN A 183 11.18 -12.48 15.33
N ILE A 184 11.20 -11.18 14.99
CA ILE A 184 12.23 -10.24 15.45
C ILE A 184 12.15 -10.05 16.96
N TRP A 185 10.95 -9.86 17.52
CA TRP A 185 10.74 -9.62 18.95
C TRP A 185 11.11 -10.81 19.84
N LYS A 186 11.18 -12.03 19.29
CA LYS A 186 11.65 -13.22 20.01
C LYS A 186 13.16 -13.33 20.15
N ASP A 187 13.88 -12.48 19.45
CA ASP A 187 15.33 -12.46 19.52
C ASP A 187 15.79 -12.03 20.92
N GLU A 188 16.32 -12.99 21.66
CA GLU A 188 16.79 -12.79 23.06
C GLU A 188 18.15 -12.09 23.12
N ASP A 189 18.92 -12.12 22.03
CA ASP A 189 20.23 -11.47 21.95
C ASP A 189 20.11 -9.95 21.75
N THR A 190 18.93 -9.46 21.43
CA THR A 190 18.67 -8.02 21.23
C THR A 190 18.31 -7.36 22.58
N ASP A 191 19.13 -6.40 23.02
CA ASP A 191 18.79 -5.56 24.17
C ASP A 191 17.71 -4.53 23.78
N TRP A 192 16.46 -4.99 23.87
CA TRP A 192 15.29 -4.18 23.55
C TRP A 192 15.10 -2.99 24.46
N SER A 193 15.56 -3.09 25.73
CA SER A 193 15.38 -2.01 26.70
C SER A 193 16.25 -0.81 26.32
N SER A 194 17.48 -1.04 25.91
CA SER A 194 18.39 0.02 25.47
C SER A 194 17.95 0.65 24.17
N LEU A 195 17.41 -0.14 23.21
CA LEU A 195 16.90 0.38 21.94
C LEU A 195 15.66 1.27 22.13
N VAL A 196 14.72 0.85 22.98
CA VAL A 196 13.51 1.63 23.32
C VAL A 196 13.90 2.95 23.98
N GLU A 197 14.79 2.91 24.96
CA GLU A 197 15.21 4.12 25.69
C GLU A 197 15.99 5.07 24.77
N ARG A 198 16.89 4.55 23.94
CA ARG A 198 17.62 5.36 22.96
C ARG A 198 16.69 6.04 21.97
N GLN A 199 15.70 5.31 21.43
CA GLN A 199 14.68 5.88 20.53
C GLN A 199 13.88 6.98 21.22
N ARG A 200 13.48 6.77 22.49
CA ARG A 200 12.74 7.74 23.27
C ARG A 200 13.54 9.03 23.50
N VAL A 201 14.83 8.90 23.88
CA VAL A 201 15.73 10.04 24.10
C VAL A 201 15.94 10.82 22.81
N LEU A 202 16.17 10.12 21.68
CA LEU A 202 16.32 10.77 20.38
C LEU A 202 15.04 11.49 19.93
N ALA A 203 13.88 10.86 20.11
CA ALA A 203 12.59 11.48 19.82
C ALA A 203 12.36 12.75 20.66
N ALA A 204 12.65 12.70 21.96
CA ALA A 204 12.53 13.86 22.84
C ALA A 204 13.45 15.01 22.40
N ARG A 205 14.72 14.72 22.07
CA ARG A 205 15.67 15.73 21.56
C ARG A 205 15.24 16.31 20.21
N LEU A 206 14.68 15.49 19.30
CA LEU A 206 14.15 15.95 18.02
C LEU A 206 12.97 16.90 18.22
N VAL A 207 12.05 16.59 19.13
CA VAL A 207 10.91 17.46 19.44
C VAL A 207 11.41 18.77 20.06
N GLU A 208 12.35 18.73 21.00
CA GLU A 208 12.93 19.91 21.64
C GLU A 208 13.64 20.81 20.60
N THR A 209 14.46 20.21 19.74
CA THR A 209 15.18 20.94 18.68
C THR A 209 14.19 21.45 17.61
N GLY A 210 13.18 20.65 17.27
CA GLY A 210 12.18 20.97 16.24
C GLY A 210 11.13 22.00 16.67
N SER A 211 10.88 22.16 17.97
CA SER A 211 9.87 23.11 18.47
C SER A 211 10.18 24.59 18.19
N GLY A 212 11.42 24.90 17.79
CA GLY A 212 11.84 26.24 17.36
C GLY A 212 12.04 26.40 15.84
N LEU A 213 11.78 25.35 15.04
CA LEU A 213 11.96 25.37 13.60
C LEU A 213 10.67 25.79 12.90
N VAL A 214 10.75 26.86 12.12
CA VAL A 214 9.70 27.27 11.19
C VAL A 214 9.99 26.56 9.85
N LEU A 215 9.08 25.71 9.41
CA LEU A 215 9.25 24.93 8.17
C LEU A 215 8.71 25.69 6.95
N PRO A 216 9.25 25.43 5.73
CA PRO A 216 8.68 25.98 4.50
C PRO A 216 7.19 25.59 4.39
N GLY A 217 6.32 26.62 4.33
CA GLY A 217 4.87 26.45 4.31
C GLY A 217 4.16 26.81 5.62
N ASP A 218 4.88 27.02 6.71
CA ASP A 218 4.32 27.61 7.93
C ASP A 218 4.06 29.11 7.72
N GLY A 219 3.02 29.65 8.39
CA GLY A 219 2.63 31.05 8.22
C GLY A 219 3.73 32.07 8.59
N ASP A 220 4.70 31.65 9.39
CA ASP A 220 5.84 32.47 9.85
C ASP A 220 7.12 32.21 9.02
N TRP A 221 7.02 31.43 7.94
CA TRP A 221 8.17 31.18 7.07
C TRP A 221 8.53 32.44 6.27
N VAL A 222 9.77 32.86 6.42
CA VAL A 222 10.35 33.94 5.61
C VAL A 222 11.36 33.30 4.67
N ASP A 223 11.15 33.45 3.35
CA ASP A 223 12.10 32.94 2.36
C ASP A 223 13.50 33.50 2.62
N PRO A 224 14.54 32.66 2.60
CA PRO A 224 15.92 33.11 2.77
C PRO A 224 16.26 34.12 1.67
N PRO A 225 17.00 35.20 1.97
CA PRO A 225 17.38 36.20 0.99
C PRO A 225 18.08 35.54 -0.20
N THR A 226 17.57 35.85 -1.41
CA THR A 226 18.10 35.38 -2.68
C THR A 226 19.59 35.73 -2.78
N GLY A 227 20.46 34.73 -2.58
CA GLY A 227 21.92 34.88 -2.61
C GLY A 227 22.67 33.98 -1.62
N MET A 228 21.99 33.24 -0.76
CA MET A 228 22.62 32.19 0.03
C MET A 228 22.79 30.92 -0.81
N ASP A 229 24.04 30.46 -0.88
CA ASP A 229 24.44 29.24 -1.58
C ASP A 229 23.57 28.04 -1.13
N ASP A 230 23.02 27.31 -2.09
CA ASP A 230 22.09 26.16 -1.93
C ASP A 230 22.67 24.99 -1.11
N SER A 231 23.96 25.07 -0.76
CA SER A 231 24.69 24.08 0.04
C SER A 231 24.33 24.06 1.53
N SER A 232 23.66 25.13 2.02
CA SER A 232 23.28 25.23 3.44
C SER A 232 21.82 24.82 3.73
N VAL A 233 21.04 24.50 2.71
CA VAL A 233 19.66 23.99 2.89
C VAL A 233 19.72 22.45 2.94
N VAL A 234 19.67 21.91 4.12
CA VAL A 234 19.49 20.45 4.35
C VAL A 234 18.13 20.07 3.73
N LYS A 235 18.16 19.56 2.50
CA LYS A 235 16.99 18.94 1.88
C LYS A 235 16.69 17.63 2.60
N LEU A 236 15.88 17.68 3.63
CA LEU A 236 15.23 16.48 4.17
C LEU A 236 14.32 15.91 3.07
N ARG A 237 14.87 14.99 2.30
CA ARG A 237 14.12 14.19 1.32
C ARG A 237 13.36 13.14 2.12
N VAL A 238 12.08 13.41 2.39
CA VAL A 238 11.13 12.39 2.81
C VAL A 238 10.86 11.51 1.57
N SER A 239 11.46 10.32 1.53
CA SER A 239 11.22 9.28 0.52
C SER A 239 10.08 8.37 0.99
#